data_16dd83c414720a1496c9dd34fd6f9647
#
_entry.id   16dd83c414720a1496c9dd34fd6f9647
#
_cell.length_a   1.000
_cell.length_b   1.000
_cell.length_c   1.000
_cell.angle_alpha   90.00
_cell.angle_beta   90.00
_cell.angle_gamma   90.00
#
_symmetry.space_group_name_H-M   'P 1'
#
loop_
_entity.id
_entity.type
_entity.pdbx_description
1 polymer ?
#
loop_
_entity_poly.entity_id
_entity_poly.type
_entity_poly.pdbx_seq_one_letter_code
_entity_poly.pdbx_strand_id
1 'polypeptide(L)'
;MVGIIGVGAYVPTYRIKLSEILKANNFPPPLMDVEKAVPNLDEDVVTMAAEASASAIKHAGISPEKIEAVYMGTTSSPYTDRTVATTVAAHIGVPSSANVMEFGGSARAGTSALLACMDLINSGRAKCGLVVAADSLLGPPGTMLEFYSGAGAAALLLAKENAVAEIEGANSSTSEFADKWRRCGDPYMRDSGDDRFAREYGYTRPIVDAAGGLMRKIGKTPKDYKFVIQQMLPIGLDPSKGIDASRKLGFNMPHLMPGVTLNAFGETGASYVFIGLNQVIEQAKANDRMMIVSYGGGCSDAISLRVTPVADARKNSFRSIKDFQKSKELLNYVQYCKLKGIIGTSA
;
A
#
# COMPACT_ATOMS: atom_id res chain seq x y z
N MET A 1 20.36 -3.23 -13.42
CA MET A 1 19.16 -3.78 -12.74
C MET A 1 18.27 -2.62 -12.39
N VAL A 2 16.95 -2.74 -12.57
CA VAL A 2 16.02 -1.69 -12.13
C VAL A 2 15.94 -1.69 -10.60
N GLY A 3 15.88 -0.52 -10.01
CA GLY A 3 15.72 -0.35 -8.58
C GLY A 3 14.89 0.86 -8.22
N ILE A 4 14.55 0.97 -6.96
CA ILE A 4 13.84 2.10 -6.37
C ILE A 4 14.88 3.18 -6.05
N ILE A 5 14.76 4.35 -6.68
CA ILE A 5 15.67 5.49 -6.46
C ILE A 5 15.08 6.54 -5.51
N GLY A 6 13.77 6.49 -5.26
CA GLY A 6 13.07 7.40 -4.36
C GLY A 6 11.80 6.77 -3.82
N VAL A 7 11.47 7.10 -2.57
CA VAL A 7 10.25 6.67 -1.88
C VAL A 7 9.57 7.86 -1.26
N GLY A 8 8.24 7.84 -1.21
CA GLY A 8 7.43 8.86 -0.56
C GLY A 8 6.11 8.27 -0.10
N ALA A 9 5.53 8.86 0.92
CA ALA A 9 4.22 8.48 1.43
C ALA A 9 3.43 9.70 1.87
N TYR A 10 2.11 9.53 1.88
CA TYR A 10 1.18 10.45 2.49
C TYR A 10 0.12 9.67 3.27
N VAL A 11 -0.16 10.10 4.49
CA VAL A 11 -1.24 9.54 5.30
C VAL A 11 -2.01 10.72 5.91
N PRO A 12 -3.33 10.77 5.75
CA PRO A 12 -4.19 11.81 6.34
C PRO A 12 -3.90 12.05 7.83
N THR A 13 -4.13 13.27 8.31
CA THR A 13 -3.87 13.62 9.71
C THR A 13 -4.91 13.03 10.66
N TYR A 14 -6.17 12.95 10.23
CA TYR A 14 -7.24 12.43 11.08
C TYR A 14 -7.14 10.93 11.30
N ARG A 15 -7.47 10.52 12.53
CA ARG A 15 -7.56 9.12 12.97
C ARG A 15 -8.85 8.89 13.74
N ILE A 16 -9.41 7.70 13.56
CA ILE A 16 -10.45 7.23 14.49
C ILE A 16 -9.98 5.93 15.11
N LYS A 17 -10.20 5.81 16.41
CA LYS A 17 -9.91 4.60 17.17
C LYS A 17 -10.98 3.54 16.94
N LEU A 18 -10.56 2.28 16.93
CA LEU A 18 -11.47 1.15 16.84
C LEU A 18 -12.48 1.15 17.99
N SER A 19 -12.05 1.50 19.20
CA SER A 19 -12.92 1.62 20.37
C SER A 19 -14.07 2.60 20.17
N GLU A 20 -13.86 3.73 19.48
CA GLU A 20 -14.92 4.71 19.17
C GLU A 20 -15.97 4.13 18.21
N ILE A 21 -15.54 3.38 17.20
CA ILE A 21 -16.46 2.75 16.24
C ILE A 21 -17.25 1.63 16.93
N LEU A 22 -16.58 0.77 17.70
CA LEU A 22 -17.21 -0.34 18.41
C LEU A 22 -18.23 0.18 19.43
N LYS A 23 -17.87 1.22 20.21
CA LYS A 23 -18.77 1.85 21.17
C LYS A 23 -20.03 2.42 20.52
N ALA A 24 -19.89 3.09 19.37
CA ALA A 24 -21.03 3.66 18.65
C ALA A 24 -22.00 2.60 18.12
N ASN A 25 -21.51 1.39 17.86
CA ASN A 25 -22.29 0.25 17.35
C ASN A 25 -22.66 -0.78 18.44
N ASN A 26 -22.50 -0.46 19.73
CA ASN A 26 -22.78 -1.33 20.87
C ASN A 26 -22.00 -2.66 20.87
N PHE A 27 -20.82 -2.68 20.30
CA PHE A 27 -19.90 -3.82 20.41
C PHE A 27 -19.03 -3.72 21.67
N PRO A 28 -18.51 -4.85 22.17
CA PRO A 28 -17.55 -4.83 23.28
C PRO A 28 -16.25 -4.13 22.88
N PRO A 29 -15.50 -3.58 23.88
CA PRO A 29 -14.21 -2.94 23.59
C PRO A 29 -13.24 -3.93 22.96
N PRO A 30 -12.30 -3.45 22.09
CA PRO A 30 -11.34 -4.32 21.46
C PRO A 30 -10.26 -4.77 22.46
N LEU A 31 -9.64 -5.94 22.21
CA LEU A 31 -8.48 -6.40 22.97
C LEU A 31 -7.28 -5.46 22.82
N MET A 32 -7.14 -4.84 21.67
CA MET A 32 -6.12 -3.85 21.35
C MET A 32 -6.76 -2.69 20.59
N ASP A 33 -6.59 -1.48 21.12
CA ASP A 33 -7.13 -0.29 20.48
C ASP A 33 -6.21 0.16 19.35
N VAL A 34 -6.66 -0.06 18.13
CA VAL A 34 -5.98 0.33 16.89
C VAL A 34 -6.65 1.54 16.27
N GLU A 35 -5.94 2.20 15.35
CA GLU A 35 -6.43 3.41 14.69
C GLU A 35 -6.45 3.20 13.18
N LYS A 36 -7.33 3.92 12.49
CA LYS A 36 -7.30 4.03 11.03
C LYS A 36 -7.24 5.47 10.58
N ALA A 37 -6.58 5.71 9.45
CA ALA A 37 -6.50 7.01 8.83
C ALA A 37 -7.82 7.38 8.14
N VAL A 38 -8.24 8.63 8.31
CA VAL A 38 -9.48 9.18 7.76
C VAL A 38 -9.14 10.43 6.98
N PRO A 39 -9.41 10.49 5.65
CA PRO A 39 -9.23 11.70 4.87
C PRO A 39 -10.14 12.84 5.35
N ASN A 40 -9.63 14.06 5.29
CA ASN A 40 -10.43 15.26 5.44
C ASN A 40 -11.29 15.49 4.16
N LEU A 41 -12.14 16.50 4.16
CA LEU A 41 -13.02 16.83 3.03
C LEU A 41 -12.27 17.28 1.77
N ASP A 42 -11.07 17.83 1.93
CA ASP A 42 -10.15 18.26 0.85
C ASP A 42 -9.11 17.18 0.48
N GLU A 43 -9.18 16.00 1.07
CA GLU A 43 -8.28 14.89 0.80
C GLU A 43 -9.00 13.75 0.07
N ASP A 44 -8.47 13.35 -1.07
CA ASP A 44 -8.88 12.18 -1.84
C ASP A 44 -7.66 11.38 -2.35
N VAL A 45 -7.90 10.34 -3.15
CA VAL A 45 -6.80 9.53 -3.71
C VAL A 45 -5.89 10.34 -4.63
N VAL A 46 -6.39 11.40 -5.26
CA VAL A 46 -5.62 12.25 -6.19
C VAL A 46 -4.67 13.15 -5.42
N THR A 47 -5.18 13.87 -4.41
CA THR A 47 -4.40 14.78 -3.58
C THR A 47 -3.36 14.02 -2.75
N MET A 48 -3.75 12.88 -2.15
CA MET A 48 -2.82 12.01 -1.41
C MET A 48 -1.72 11.46 -2.34
N ALA A 49 -2.08 11.02 -3.56
CA ALA A 49 -1.12 10.52 -4.54
C ALA A 49 -0.13 11.60 -5.00
N ALA A 50 -0.60 12.84 -5.18
CA ALA A 50 0.24 13.97 -5.56
C ALA A 50 1.29 14.27 -4.46
N GLU A 51 0.89 14.33 -3.21
CA GLU A 51 1.78 14.56 -2.06
C GLU A 51 2.81 13.44 -1.90
N ALA A 52 2.39 12.18 -1.99
CA ALA A 52 3.30 11.04 -1.95
C ALA A 52 4.32 11.08 -3.10
N SER A 53 3.86 11.48 -4.31
CA SER A 53 4.71 11.62 -5.49
C SER A 53 5.75 12.73 -5.33
N ALA A 54 5.34 13.91 -4.85
CA ALA A 54 6.24 15.02 -4.58
C ALA A 54 7.30 14.63 -3.54
N SER A 55 6.91 13.89 -2.50
CA SER A 55 7.83 13.36 -1.49
C SER A 55 8.84 12.38 -2.11
N ALA A 56 8.40 11.45 -2.99
CA ALA A 56 9.30 10.50 -3.64
C ALA A 56 10.30 11.19 -4.60
N ILE A 57 9.85 12.20 -5.35
CA ILE A 57 10.69 13.00 -6.24
C ILE A 57 11.76 13.76 -5.45
N LYS A 58 11.36 14.38 -4.33
CA LYS A 58 12.27 15.07 -3.40
C LYS A 58 13.30 14.11 -2.82
N HIS A 59 12.86 12.93 -2.37
CA HIS A 59 13.76 11.89 -1.85
C HIS A 59 14.77 11.41 -2.89
N ALA A 60 14.35 11.22 -4.13
CA ALA A 60 15.24 10.83 -5.23
C ALA A 60 16.22 11.95 -5.64
N GLY A 61 15.89 13.21 -5.35
CA GLY A 61 16.70 14.39 -5.74
C GLY A 61 16.75 14.60 -7.26
N ILE A 62 15.65 14.31 -7.96
CA ILE A 62 15.57 14.49 -9.42
C ILE A 62 14.54 15.55 -9.79
N SER A 63 14.65 16.12 -11.01
CA SER A 63 13.61 16.97 -11.58
C SER A 63 12.45 16.11 -12.12
N PRO A 64 11.18 16.52 -11.95
CA PRO A 64 10.02 15.87 -12.56
C PRO A 64 10.13 15.69 -14.08
N GLU A 65 10.84 16.58 -14.76
CA GLU A 65 11.10 16.53 -16.22
C GLU A 65 11.82 15.24 -16.67
N LYS A 66 12.49 14.53 -15.74
CA LYS A 66 13.17 13.26 -16.04
C LYS A 66 12.24 12.05 -15.95
N ILE A 67 11.01 12.24 -15.51
CA ILE A 67 10.02 11.15 -15.37
C ILE A 67 9.36 10.89 -16.72
N GLU A 68 9.58 9.71 -17.27
CA GLU A 68 9.08 9.32 -18.59
C GLU A 68 7.84 8.41 -18.50
N ALA A 69 7.48 7.95 -17.30
CA ALA A 69 6.26 7.17 -17.05
C ALA A 69 5.67 7.47 -15.67
N VAL A 70 4.31 7.51 -15.57
CA VAL A 70 3.57 7.60 -14.31
C VAL A 70 2.50 6.51 -14.30
N TYR A 71 2.69 5.50 -13.46
CA TYR A 71 1.79 4.37 -13.31
C TYR A 71 1.15 4.38 -11.93
N MET A 72 -0.18 4.46 -11.88
CA MET A 72 -0.92 4.56 -10.62
C MET A 72 -1.80 3.34 -10.38
N GLY A 73 -1.76 2.80 -9.17
CA GLY A 73 -2.64 1.75 -8.70
C GLY A 73 -3.64 2.28 -7.67
N THR A 74 -4.94 2.06 -7.90
CA THR A 74 -6.01 2.43 -6.97
C THR A 74 -7.23 1.53 -7.14
N THR A 75 -7.97 1.31 -6.05
CA THR A 75 -9.27 0.64 -6.05
C THR A 75 -10.43 1.59 -5.75
N SER A 76 -10.10 2.83 -5.42
CA SER A 76 -11.06 3.86 -4.98
C SER A 76 -10.95 5.16 -5.77
N SER A 77 -10.70 5.04 -7.10
CA SER A 77 -10.75 6.19 -8.01
C SER A 77 -12.07 6.95 -7.85
N PRO A 78 -12.05 8.29 -7.73
CA PRO A 78 -13.26 9.10 -7.60
C PRO A 78 -14.08 9.16 -8.88
N TYR A 79 -13.51 8.71 -10.01
CA TYR A 79 -14.16 8.71 -11.32
C TYR A 79 -14.23 7.30 -11.88
N THR A 80 -15.37 6.97 -12.48
CA THR A 80 -15.57 5.70 -13.18
C THR A 80 -14.91 5.71 -14.55
N ASP A 81 -14.91 6.86 -15.23
CA ASP A 81 -14.51 7.00 -16.64
C ASP A 81 -13.53 8.17 -16.85
N ARG A 82 -12.57 8.31 -15.94
CA ARG A 82 -11.48 9.30 -16.03
C ARG A 82 -10.24 8.79 -15.31
N THR A 83 -9.11 8.82 -15.99
CA THR A 83 -7.81 8.47 -15.43
C THR A 83 -7.31 9.56 -14.49
N VAL A 84 -7.20 9.28 -13.21
CA VAL A 84 -6.67 10.23 -12.21
C VAL A 84 -5.15 10.32 -12.22
N ALA A 85 -4.47 9.29 -12.71
CA ALA A 85 -3.01 9.27 -12.87
C ALA A 85 -2.51 10.44 -13.74
N THR A 86 -3.30 10.88 -14.74
CA THR A 86 -2.97 12.06 -15.58
C THR A 86 -3.04 13.36 -14.78
N THR A 87 -4.00 13.47 -13.85
CA THR A 87 -4.11 14.64 -12.96
C THR A 87 -2.90 14.72 -12.02
N VAL A 88 -2.50 13.59 -11.44
CA VAL A 88 -1.28 13.51 -10.60
C VAL A 88 -0.04 13.88 -11.41
N ALA A 89 0.13 13.31 -12.61
CA ALA A 89 1.27 13.58 -13.49
C ALA A 89 1.38 15.09 -13.84
N ALA A 90 0.26 15.71 -14.21
CA ALA A 90 0.19 17.14 -14.52
C ALA A 90 0.54 18.01 -13.29
N HIS A 91 -0.01 17.66 -12.12
CA HIS A 91 0.22 18.40 -10.87
C HIS A 91 1.69 18.41 -10.46
N ILE A 92 2.37 17.28 -10.58
CA ILE A 92 3.80 17.18 -10.20
C ILE A 92 4.76 17.65 -11.29
N GLY A 93 4.27 18.12 -12.44
CA GLY A 93 5.08 18.73 -13.50
C GLY A 93 5.82 17.71 -14.38
N VAL A 94 5.28 16.51 -14.57
CA VAL A 94 5.83 15.53 -15.50
C VAL A 94 5.55 15.97 -16.95
N PRO A 95 6.51 15.79 -17.90
CA PRO A 95 6.32 16.16 -19.29
C PRO A 95 5.08 15.48 -19.93
N SER A 96 4.41 16.20 -20.85
CA SER A 96 3.25 15.68 -21.58
C SER A 96 3.57 14.47 -22.48
N SER A 97 4.86 14.21 -22.74
CA SER A 97 5.33 13.03 -23.48
C SER A 97 5.44 11.77 -22.61
N ALA A 98 5.26 11.89 -21.29
CA ALA A 98 5.33 10.74 -20.39
C ALA A 98 4.20 9.73 -20.64
N ASN A 99 4.51 8.46 -20.55
CA ASN A 99 3.51 7.38 -20.59
C ASN A 99 2.75 7.32 -19.26
N VAL A 100 1.43 7.51 -19.28
CA VAL A 100 0.59 7.51 -18.07
C VAL A 100 -0.43 6.39 -18.13
N MET A 101 -0.48 5.54 -17.08
CA MET A 101 -1.43 4.43 -16.98
C MET A 101 -2.01 4.32 -15.57
N GLU A 102 -3.22 3.78 -15.49
CA GLU A 102 -3.90 3.47 -14.24
C GLU A 102 -4.24 1.99 -14.14
N PHE A 103 -4.02 1.41 -12.97
CA PHE A 103 -4.29 0.03 -12.63
C PHE A 103 -5.34 -0.02 -11.53
N GLY A 104 -6.30 -0.92 -11.66
CA GLY A 104 -7.41 -1.06 -10.71
C GLY A 104 -7.77 -2.51 -10.43
N GLY A 105 -8.98 -2.72 -9.91
CA GLY A 105 -9.60 -4.02 -9.73
C GLY A 105 -9.24 -4.77 -8.45
N SER A 106 -8.14 -4.47 -7.80
CA SER A 106 -7.80 -5.09 -6.50
C SER A 106 -6.73 -4.29 -5.75
N ALA A 107 -6.58 -4.53 -4.44
CA ALA A 107 -5.52 -3.91 -3.63
C ALA A 107 -4.08 -4.24 -4.11
N ARG A 108 -3.92 -5.19 -5.03
CA ARG A 108 -2.67 -5.49 -5.73
C ARG A 108 -2.30 -4.47 -6.82
N ALA A 109 -3.19 -3.53 -7.15
CA ALA A 109 -3.00 -2.57 -8.24
C ALA A 109 -1.67 -1.80 -8.15
N GLY A 110 -1.20 -1.48 -6.93
CA GLY A 110 0.09 -0.83 -6.72
C GLY A 110 1.28 -1.67 -7.20
N THR A 111 1.35 -2.95 -6.83
CA THR A 111 2.43 -3.84 -7.29
C THR A 111 2.30 -4.21 -8.76
N SER A 112 1.07 -4.30 -9.30
CA SER A 112 0.87 -4.45 -10.75
C SER A 112 1.44 -3.26 -11.53
N ALA A 113 1.21 -2.04 -11.06
CA ALA A 113 1.80 -0.83 -11.62
C ALA A 113 3.34 -0.84 -11.51
N LEU A 114 3.90 -1.32 -10.38
CA LEU A 114 5.34 -1.43 -10.18
C LEU A 114 5.96 -2.42 -11.18
N LEU A 115 5.39 -3.60 -11.33
CA LEU A 115 5.89 -4.62 -12.26
C LEU A 115 5.83 -4.13 -13.72
N ALA A 116 4.74 -3.51 -14.13
CA ALA A 116 4.60 -2.94 -15.48
C ALA A 116 5.60 -1.79 -15.72
N CYS A 117 5.84 -0.92 -14.75
CA CYS A 117 6.82 0.16 -14.85
C CYS A 117 8.26 -0.39 -14.91
N MET A 118 8.57 -1.40 -14.08
CA MET A 118 9.86 -2.10 -14.13
C MET A 118 10.11 -2.70 -15.51
N ASP A 119 9.13 -3.35 -16.12
CA ASP A 119 9.26 -3.95 -17.45
C ASP A 119 9.42 -2.88 -18.54
N LEU A 120 8.73 -1.75 -18.43
CA LEU A 120 8.93 -0.60 -19.32
C LEU A 120 10.37 -0.09 -19.27
N ILE A 121 10.96 0.03 -18.08
CA ILE A 121 12.35 0.48 -17.90
C ILE A 121 13.34 -0.61 -18.39
N ASN A 122 13.07 -1.89 -18.13
CA ASN A 122 13.90 -2.99 -18.59
C ASN A 122 13.96 -3.07 -20.10
N SER A 123 12.84 -2.85 -20.79
CA SER A 123 12.76 -2.81 -22.26
C SER A 123 13.47 -1.60 -22.89
N GLY A 124 13.91 -0.64 -22.10
CA GLY A 124 14.57 0.58 -22.57
C GLY A 124 13.64 1.65 -23.13
N ARG A 125 12.31 1.47 -23.02
CA ARG A 125 11.30 2.44 -23.46
C ARG A 125 11.16 3.64 -22.53
N ALA A 126 11.61 3.52 -21.27
CA ALA A 126 11.74 4.59 -20.32
C ALA A 126 13.00 4.40 -19.48
N LYS A 127 13.61 5.50 -19.03
CA LYS A 127 14.77 5.50 -18.11
C LYS A 127 14.35 5.67 -16.66
N CYS A 128 13.30 6.44 -16.44
CA CYS A 128 12.76 6.76 -15.12
C CYS A 128 11.23 6.69 -15.13
N GLY A 129 10.65 6.01 -14.15
CA GLY A 129 9.22 5.89 -13.99
C GLY A 129 8.80 6.12 -12.54
N LEU A 130 7.65 6.76 -12.36
CA LEU A 130 6.98 6.95 -11.08
C LEU A 130 5.84 5.96 -10.95
N VAL A 131 5.86 5.18 -9.90
CA VAL A 131 4.76 4.29 -9.51
C VAL A 131 4.08 4.88 -8.28
N VAL A 132 2.78 5.07 -8.36
CA VAL A 132 1.97 5.64 -7.27
C VAL A 132 0.90 4.65 -6.89
N ALA A 133 0.64 4.48 -5.60
CA ALA A 133 -0.49 3.72 -5.10
C ALA A 133 -1.24 4.54 -4.06
N ALA A 134 -2.56 4.64 -4.19
CA ALA A 134 -3.38 5.42 -3.28
C ALA A 134 -4.78 4.82 -3.17
N ASP A 135 -5.29 4.73 -1.94
CA ASP A 135 -6.68 4.36 -1.70
C ASP A 135 -7.28 5.11 -0.51
N SER A 136 -8.60 5.29 -0.57
CA SER A 136 -9.47 5.75 0.51
C SER A 136 -10.63 4.77 0.63
N LEU A 137 -10.44 3.76 1.47
CA LEU A 137 -11.39 2.65 1.58
C LEU A 137 -12.58 3.02 2.46
N LEU A 138 -13.74 2.42 2.16
CA LEU A 138 -14.97 2.62 2.92
C LEU A 138 -15.72 1.29 3.07
N GLY A 139 -15.85 0.82 4.31
CA GLY A 139 -16.69 -0.32 4.67
C GLY A 139 -18.07 0.12 5.15
N PRO A 140 -19.10 -0.74 5.06
CA PRO A 140 -20.43 -0.46 5.60
C PRO A 140 -20.37 -0.21 7.11
N PRO A 141 -21.12 0.77 7.65
CA PRO A 141 -21.15 1.06 9.07
C PRO A 141 -21.47 -0.18 9.93
N GLY A 142 -20.74 -0.34 11.04
CA GLY A 142 -20.91 -1.45 11.98
C GLY A 142 -20.35 -2.80 11.50
N THR A 143 -19.59 -2.83 10.42
CA THR A 143 -18.97 -4.06 9.90
C THR A 143 -17.47 -4.12 10.12
N MET A 144 -16.90 -5.32 9.96
CA MET A 144 -15.44 -5.51 10.00
C MET A 144 -14.71 -4.67 8.95
N LEU A 145 -15.33 -4.49 7.77
CA LEU A 145 -14.77 -3.64 6.71
C LEU A 145 -14.68 -2.18 7.15
N GLU A 146 -15.68 -1.65 7.88
CA GLU A 146 -15.58 -0.29 8.44
C GLU A 146 -14.42 -0.18 9.42
N PHE A 147 -14.27 -1.16 10.31
CA PHE A 147 -13.29 -1.08 11.41
C PHE A 147 -11.86 -0.86 10.92
N TYR A 148 -11.49 -1.45 9.79
CA TYR A 148 -10.12 -1.42 9.29
C TYR A 148 -9.91 -0.63 8.00
N SER A 149 -10.96 -0.20 7.32
CA SER A 149 -10.83 0.57 6.07
C SER A 149 -10.20 1.94 6.31
N GLY A 150 -8.94 2.05 5.97
CA GLY A 150 -8.14 3.27 6.12
C GLY A 150 -7.92 4.00 4.79
N ALA A 151 -7.03 4.97 4.82
CA ALA A 151 -6.63 5.74 3.64
C ALA A 151 -5.15 6.10 3.68
N GLY A 152 -4.55 6.22 2.51
CA GLY A 152 -3.17 6.66 2.34
C GLY A 152 -2.67 6.48 0.93
N ALA A 153 -1.51 7.06 0.66
CA ALA A 153 -0.80 6.96 -0.60
C ALA A 153 0.69 6.71 -0.37
N ALA A 154 1.32 6.05 -1.34
CA ALA A 154 2.76 5.98 -1.41
C ALA A 154 3.23 5.97 -2.86
N ALA A 155 4.43 6.47 -3.09
CA ALA A 155 5.03 6.56 -4.42
C ALA A 155 6.47 6.03 -4.40
N LEU A 156 6.85 5.39 -5.49
CA LEU A 156 8.17 4.83 -5.73
C LEU A 156 8.69 5.34 -7.07
N LEU A 157 9.87 5.93 -7.08
CA LEU A 157 10.58 6.25 -8.31
C LEU A 157 11.52 5.11 -8.69
N LEU A 158 11.45 4.67 -9.94
CA LEU A 158 12.23 3.56 -10.49
C LEU A 158 13.21 4.04 -11.56
N ALA A 159 14.44 3.57 -11.49
CA ALA A 159 15.47 3.73 -12.54
C ALA A 159 16.55 2.64 -12.42
N LYS A 160 17.51 2.60 -13.36
CA LYS A 160 18.63 1.63 -13.30
C LYS A 160 19.82 2.10 -12.46
N GLU A 161 19.89 3.41 -12.15
CA GLU A 161 21.04 4.00 -11.45
C GLU A 161 20.61 4.65 -10.13
N ASN A 162 21.54 4.75 -9.19
CA ASN A 162 21.34 5.42 -7.89
C ASN A 162 20.19 4.86 -7.04
N ALA A 163 19.92 3.57 -7.16
CA ALA A 163 18.87 2.91 -6.39
C ALA A 163 19.19 2.88 -4.89
N VAL A 164 18.21 3.17 -4.05
CA VAL A 164 18.23 2.90 -2.61
C VAL A 164 17.95 1.43 -2.31
N ALA A 165 17.20 0.76 -3.21
CA ALA A 165 16.98 -0.68 -3.18
C ALA A 165 16.88 -1.23 -4.61
N GLU A 166 17.62 -2.28 -4.90
CA GLU A 166 17.60 -2.99 -6.19
C GLU A 166 16.52 -4.07 -6.18
N ILE A 167 15.79 -4.24 -7.29
CA ILE A 167 14.79 -5.29 -7.46
C ILE A 167 15.51 -6.55 -7.98
N GLU A 168 15.66 -7.56 -7.12
CA GLU A 168 16.35 -8.81 -7.45
C GLU A 168 15.49 -9.79 -8.26
N GLY A 169 14.17 -9.68 -8.12
CA GLY A 169 13.23 -10.52 -8.86
C GLY A 169 11.79 -10.34 -8.36
N ALA A 170 10.88 -10.86 -9.14
CA ALA A 170 9.46 -10.88 -8.83
C ALA A 170 8.81 -12.19 -9.26
N ASN A 171 7.69 -12.53 -8.62
CA ASN A 171 6.84 -13.65 -8.96
C ASN A 171 5.40 -13.36 -8.57
N SER A 172 4.44 -13.80 -9.39
CA SER A 172 3.02 -13.62 -9.16
C SER A 172 2.31 -14.96 -9.02
N SER A 173 1.23 -14.97 -8.25
CA SER A 173 0.27 -16.07 -8.17
C SER A 173 -1.12 -15.52 -8.48
N THR A 174 -1.88 -16.25 -9.29
CA THR A 174 -3.23 -15.85 -9.70
C THR A 174 -4.20 -16.99 -9.47
N SER A 175 -5.28 -16.70 -8.75
CA SER A 175 -6.44 -17.59 -8.63
C SER A 175 -7.72 -16.75 -8.64
N GLU A 176 -8.82 -17.34 -9.09
CA GLU A 176 -10.12 -16.69 -9.02
C GLU A 176 -10.68 -16.83 -7.60
N PHE A 177 -10.76 -15.70 -6.89
CA PHE A 177 -11.34 -15.65 -5.55
C PHE A 177 -11.92 -14.28 -5.24
N ALA A 178 -13.24 -14.17 -5.14
CA ALA A 178 -13.93 -12.93 -4.79
C ALA A 178 -14.03 -12.79 -3.25
N ASP A 179 -12.93 -12.38 -2.60
CA ASP A 179 -12.90 -12.11 -1.16
C ASP A 179 -13.51 -10.76 -0.82
N LYS A 180 -13.15 -9.73 -1.57
CA LYS A 180 -13.65 -8.37 -1.47
C LYS A 180 -13.99 -7.81 -2.84
N TRP A 181 -15.08 -7.09 -2.94
CA TRP A 181 -15.49 -6.41 -4.18
C TRP A 181 -16.32 -5.16 -3.87
N ARG A 182 -16.50 -4.34 -4.88
CA ARG A 182 -17.43 -3.21 -4.89
C ARG A 182 -18.07 -3.11 -6.28
N ARG A 183 -19.38 -3.06 -6.34
CA ARG A 183 -20.08 -2.82 -7.61
C ARG A 183 -19.93 -1.36 -8.03
N CYS A 184 -20.02 -1.12 -9.32
CA CYS A 184 -20.08 0.25 -9.84
C CYS A 184 -21.26 0.99 -9.21
N GLY A 185 -21.02 2.19 -8.67
CA GLY A 185 -22.02 3.00 -7.96
C GLY A 185 -22.24 2.65 -6.49
N ASP A 186 -21.72 1.53 -5.98
CA ASP A 186 -21.78 1.23 -4.54
C ASP A 186 -20.73 2.08 -3.78
N PRO A 187 -21.12 2.78 -2.69
CA PRO A 187 -20.17 3.51 -1.87
C PRO A 187 -19.30 2.59 -1.02
N TYR A 188 -19.81 1.41 -0.65
CA TYR A 188 -19.18 0.50 0.30
C TYR A 188 -18.59 -0.74 -0.36
N MET A 189 -17.44 -1.17 0.16
CA MET A 189 -16.90 -2.50 -0.12
C MET A 189 -17.80 -3.59 0.48
N ARG A 190 -17.74 -4.77 -0.12
CA ARG A 190 -18.36 -6.01 0.34
C ARG A 190 -17.32 -7.11 0.46
N ASP A 191 -17.59 -8.12 1.26
CA ASP A 191 -16.78 -9.33 1.39
C ASP A 191 -17.62 -10.59 1.24
N SER A 192 -16.96 -11.75 1.21
CA SER A 192 -17.61 -13.05 1.07
C SER A 192 -18.33 -13.51 2.35
N GLY A 193 -18.10 -12.88 3.49
CA GLY A 193 -18.68 -13.24 4.79
C GLY A 193 -18.17 -14.56 5.40
N ASP A 194 -17.34 -15.35 4.69
CA ASP A 194 -16.71 -16.56 5.22
C ASP A 194 -15.21 -16.32 5.47
N ASP A 195 -14.89 -15.81 6.65
CA ASP A 195 -13.51 -15.47 7.03
C ASP A 195 -12.54 -16.66 6.99
N ARG A 196 -13.00 -17.88 7.31
CA ARG A 196 -12.13 -19.06 7.35
C ARG A 196 -11.77 -19.51 5.95
N PHE A 197 -12.76 -19.61 5.08
CA PHE A 197 -12.56 -20.01 3.70
C PHE A 197 -11.76 -18.96 2.92
N ALA A 198 -12.12 -17.67 3.06
CA ALA A 198 -11.42 -16.55 2.46
C ALA A 198 -9.95 -16.49 2.91
N ARG A 199 -9.67 -16.75 4.19
CA ARG A 199 -8.30 -16.76 4.72
C ARG A 199 -7.44 -17.88 4.14
N GLU A 200 -7.94 -19.13 4.13
CA GLU A 200 -7.12 -20.26 3.71
C GLU A 200 -6.92 -20.31 2.19
N TYR A 201 -7.99 -20.20 1.44
CA TYR A 201 -7.97 -20.36 -0.01
C TYR A 201 -7.79 -19.06 -0.78
N GLY A 202 -8.43 -17.99 -0.33
CA GLY A 202 -8.34 -16.68 -0.96
C GLY A 202 -7.04 -15.96 -0.65
N TYR A 203 -6.63 -15.92 0.62
CA TYR A 203 -5.50 -15.09 1.09
C TYR A 203 -4.20 -15.87 1.27
N THR A 204 -4.21 -16.93 2.09
CA THR A 204 -2.97 -17.62 2.49
C THR A 204 -2.30 -18.29 1.30
N ARG A 205 -3.06 -19.02 0.48
CA ARG A 205 -2.53 -19.79 -0.64
C ARG A 205 -1.82 -18.91 -1.69
N PRO A 206 -2.43 -17.84 -2.25
CA PRO A 206 -1.76 -16.99 -3.23
C PRO A 206 -0.47 -16.34 -2.71
N ILE A 207 -0.44 -15.93 -1.44
CA ILE A 207 0.75 -15.37 -0.80
C ILE A 207 1.87 -16.41 -0.71
N VAL A 208 1.55 -17.61 -0.26
CA VAL A 208 2.53 -18.70 -0.15
C VAL A 208 3.07 -19.09 -1.53
N ASP A 209 2.20 -19.16 -2.54
CA ASP A 209 2.59 -19.51 -3.90
C ASP A 209 3.47 -18.42 -4.54
N ALA A 210 3.09 -17.14 -4.39
CA ALA A 210 3.87 -16.03 -4.93
C ALA A 210 5.25 -15.91 -4.25
N ALA A 211 5.29 -15.83 -2.93
CA ALA A 211 6.54 -15.63 -2.18
C ALA A 211 7.44 -16.87 -2.22
N GLY A 212 6.86 -18.07 -2.07
CA GLY A 212 7.61 -19.31 -2.19
C GLY A 212 8.15 -19.54 -3.61
N GLY A 213 7.37 -19.21 -4.63
CA GLY A 213 7.79 -19.22 -6.04
C GLY A 213 8.94 -18.26 -6.31
N LEU A 214 8.86 -17.03 -5.78
CA LEU A 214 9.94 -16.05 -5.87
C LEU A 214 11.24 -16.59 -5.26
N MET A 215 11.18 -17.07 -4.02
CA MET A 215 12.38 -17.59 -3.33
C MET A 215 13.04 -18.71 -4.12
N ARG A 216 12.26 -19.65 -4.66
CA ARG A 216 12.80 -20.71 -5.54
C ARG A 216 13.41 -20.15 -6.82
N LYS A 217 12.75 -19.20 -7.47
CA LYS A 217 13.19 -18.58 -8.73
C LYS A 217 14.54 -17.89 -8.62
N ILE A 218 14.82 -17.23 -7.48
CA ILE A 218 16.06 -16.47 -7.27
C ILE A 218 17.06 -17.18 -6.33
N GLY A 219 16.81 -18.45 -5.95
CA GLY A 219 17.69 -19.25 -5.09
C GLY A 219 17.84 -18.69 -3.68
N LYS A 220 16.76 -18.18 -3.09
CA LYS A 220 16.73 -17.62 -1.73
C LYS A 220 15.86 -18.44 -0.80
N THR A 221 16.09 -18.26 0.49
CA THR A 221 15.36 -18.88 1.60
C THR A 221 14.85 -17.81 2.57
N PRO A 222 13.94 -18.12 3.48
CA PRO A 222 13.49 -17.13 4.48
C PRO A 222 14.62 -16.51 5.31
N LYS A 223 15.72 -17.23 5.52
CA LYS A 223 16.89 -16.74 6.27
C LYS A 223 17.66 -15.63 5.56
N ASP A 224 17.48 -15.49 4.26
CA ASP A 224 18.11 -14.44 3.47
C ASP A 224 17.42 -13.08 3.63
N TYR A 225 16.19 -13.05 4.16
CA TYR A 225 15.39 -11.84 4.30
C TYR A 225 15.39 -11.35 5.73
N LYS A 226 15.62 -10.06 5.91
CA LYS A 226 15.51 -9.38 7.21
C LYS A 226 14.11 -8.83 7.44
N PHE A 227 13.44 -8.41 6.38
CA PHE A 227 12.12 -7.79 6.44
C PHE A 227 11.16 -8.41 5.42
N VAL A 228 9.90 -8.54 5.82
CA VAL A 228 8.78 -8.92 4.94
C VAL A 228 7.65 -7.93 5.12
N ILE A 229 7.32 -7.22 4.06
CA ILE A 229 6.23 -6.26 3.99
C ILE A 229 5.05 -6.96 3.31
N GLN A 230 4.18 -7.54 4.10
CA GLN A 230 3.03 -8.31 3.61
C GLN A 230 1.76 -7.49 3.72
N GLN A 231 0.94 -7.50 2.67
CA GLN A 231 -0.43 -7.00 2.73
C GLN A 231 -1.18 -7.74 3.84
N MET A 232 -1.52 -7.02 4.90
CA MET A 232 -2.24 -7.61 6.03
C MET A 232 -3.73 -7.40 5.82
N LEU A 233 -4.49 -8.49 5.81
CA LEU A 233 -5.93 -8.40 5.90
C LEU A 233 -6.36 -8.43 7.36
N PRO A 234 -7.23 -7.52 7.79
CA PRO A 234 -7.90 -7.64 9.06
C PRO A 234 -8.90 -8.79 8.99
N ILE A 235 -8.49 -9.95 9.48
CA ILE A 235 -9.35 -11.12 9.54
C ILE A 235 -9.89 -11.22 10.97
N GLY A 236 -11.14 -10.85 11.13
CA GLY A 236 -11.76 -10.72 12.45
C GLY A 236 -11.10 -9.63 13.30
N LEU A 237 -11.38 -9.59 14.59
CA LEU A 237 -10.74 -8.67 15.54
C LEU A 237 -9.32 -9.12 15.97
N ASP A 238 -8.78 -10.14 15.30
CA ASP A 238 -7.47 -10.72 15.59
C ASP A 238 -6.48 -10.48 14.42
N PRO A 239 -5.68 -9.40 14.48
CA PRO A 239 -4.72 -9.09 13.43
C PRO A 239 -3.60 -10.15 13.30
N SER A 240 -3.44 -11.06 14.28
CA SER A 240 -2.44 -12.12 14.20
C SER A 240 -2.74 -13.15 13.11
N LYS A 241 -4.00 -13.28 12.70
CA LYS A 241 -4.42 -14.22 11.64
C LYS A 241 -3.88 -13.84 10.26
N GLY A 242 -3.57 -12.58 10.02
CA GLY A 242 -2.96 -12.10 8.78
C GLY A 242 -1.52 -12.61 8.54
N ILE A 243 -0.84 -13.12 9.57
CA ILE A 243 0.56 -13.58 9.47
C ILE A 243 0.72 -15.08 9.16
N ASP A 244 -0.37 -15.84 9.11
CA ASP A 244 -0.31 -17.30 8.92
C ASP A 244 0.38 -17.69 7.61
N ALA A 245 0.17 -16.93 6.54
CA ALA A 245 0.84 -17.15 5.26
C ALA A 245 2.36 -17.05 5.38
N SER A 246 2.86 -16.02 6.05
CA SER A 246 4.30 -15.84 6.29
C SER A 246 4.87 -16.92 7.21
N ARG A 247 4.12 -17.39 8.21
CA ARG A 247 4.53 -18.51 9.06
C ARG A 247 4.71 -19.81 8.26
N LYS A 248 3.79 -20.10 7.34
CA LYS A 248 3.91 -21.26 6.42
C LYS A 248 5.15 -21.19 5.54
N LEU A 249 5.63 -19.99 5.24
CA LEU A 249 6.87 -19.74 4.49
C LEU A 249 8.14 -19.81 5.36
N GLY A 250 8.02 -19.90 6.69
CA GLY A 250 9.15 -19.90 7.62
C GLY A 250 9.55 -18.51 8.13
N PHE A 251 8.76 -17.47 7.88
CA PHE A 251 8.93 -16.16 8.48
C PHE A 251 8.27 -16.07 9.86
N ASN A 252 8.75 -15.18 10.71
CA ASN A 252 8.22 -14.94 12.05
C ASN A 252 7.98 -13.45 12.30
N MET A 253 7.43 -13.11 13.47
CA MET A 253 7.06 -11.73 13.82
C MET A 253 8.18 -10.68 13.62
N PRO A 254 9.45 -10.93 14.02
CA PRO A 254 10.53 -9.98 13.75
C PRO A 254 10.75 -9.60 12.28
N HIS A 255 10.43 -10.48 11.34
CA HIS A 255 10.51 -10.15 9.91
C HIS A 255 9.38 -9.22 9.45
N LEU A 256 8.19 -9.38 10.02
CA LEU A 256 6.95 -8.72 9.58
C LEU A 256 6.69 -7.39 10.28
N MET A 257 6.87 -7.35 11.61
CA MET A 257 6.49 -6.18 12.42
C MET A 257 7.06 -4.85 11.94
N PRO A 258 8.30 -4.79 11.41
CA PRO A 258 8.85 -3.53 10.90
C PRO A 258 8.06 -2.92 9.73
N GLY A 259 7.31 -3.73 8.96
CA GLY A 259 6.50 -3.29 7.82
C GLY A 259 4.99 -3.17 8.11
N VAL A 260 4.55 -3.52 9.33
CA VAL A 260 3.12 -3.46 9.68
C VAL A 260 2.69 -2.03 9.99
N THR A 261 1.72 -1.53 9.23
CA THR A 261 1.13 -0.20 9.41
C THR A 261 -0.37 -0.26 9.77
N LEU A 262 -0.96 -1.46 9.76
CA LEU A 262 -2.38 -1.72 10.00
C LEU A 262 -2.89 -1.10 11.30
N ASN A 263 -2.12 -1.19 12.39
CA ASN A 263 -2.53 -0.73 13.71
C ASN A 263 -2.58 0.79 13.86
N ALA A 264 -1.89 1.51 12.95
CA ALA A 264 -1.79 2.97 12.99
C ALA A 264 -2.63 3.67 11.92
N PHE A 265 -2.85 3.00 10.79
CA PHE A 265 -3.48 3.63 9.62
C PHE A 265 -4.68 2.84 9.08
N GLY A 266 -4.89 1.61 9.54
CA GLY A 266 -5.84 0.69 8.94
C GLY A 266 -5.29 0.05 7.65
N GLU A 267 -6.17 -0.63 6.94
CA GLU A 267 -5.91 -1.20 5.62
C GLU A 267 -6.03 -0.07 4.58
N THR A 268 -4.93 0.24 3.90
CA THR A 268 -4.82 1.37 2.97
C THR A 268 -4.82 0.93 1.49
N GLY A 269 -5.37 -0.25 1.21
CA GLY A 269 -5.56 -0.76 -0.14
C GLY A 269 -4.26 -0.94 -0.92
N ALA A 270 -4.25 -0.44 -2.15
CA ALA A 270 -3.10 -0.56 -3.05
C ALA A 270 -1.81 0.07 -2.50
N SER A 271 -1.91 1.05 -1.61
CA SER A 271 -0.75 1.72 -1.02
C SER A 271 -0.12 0.99 0.17
N TYR A 272 -0.81 0.00 0.76
CA TYR A 272 -0.43 -0.62 2.02
C TYR A 272 1.02 -1.10 2.06
N VAL A 273 1.41 -1.95 1.11
CA VAL A 273 2.76 -2.51 1.07
C VAL A 273 3.83 -1.46 0.76
N PHE A 274 3.49 -0.38 0.07
CA PHE A 274 4.42 0.70 -0.22
C PHE A 274 4.59 1.65 0.96
N ILE A 275 3.55 1.91 1.76
CA ILE A 275 3.67 2.63 3.04
C ILE A 275 4.54 1.81 4.00
N GLY A 276 4.31 0.50 4.08
CA GLY A 276 5.16 -0.42 4.86
C GLY A 276 6.61 -0.45 4.36
N LEU A 277 6.85 -0.39 3.05
CA LEU A 277 8.19 -0.29 2.47
C LEU A 277 8.89 1.02 2.89
N ASN A 278 8.19 2.15 2.85
CA ASN A 278 8.72 3.43 3.34
C ASN A 278 9.20 3.30 4.80
N GLN A 279 8.38 2.70 5.69
CA GLN A 279 8.72 2.47 7.08
C GLN A 279 9.95 1.55 7.26
N VAL A 280 10.10 0.55 6.41
CA VAL A 280 11.23 -0.39 6.47
C VAL A 280 12.52 0.25 5.96
N ILE A 281 12.47 1.02 4.86
CA ILE A 281 13.64 1.71 4.30
C ILE A 281 14.28 2.69 5.30
N GLU A 282 13.48 3.34 6.16
CA GLU A 282 13.99 4.23 7.21
C GLU A 282 14.99 3.55 8.15
N GLN A 283 14.85 2.25 8.40
CA GLN A 283 15.65 1.48 9.36
C GLN A 283 16.57 0.43 8.72
N ALA A 284 16.36 0.12 7.45
CA ALA A 284 17.16 -0.86 6.72
C ALA A 284 18.60 -0.36 6.51
N LYS A 285 19.54 -1.30 6.42
CA LYS A 285 20.97 -1.05 6.18
C LYS A 285 21.38 -1.62 4.83
N ALA A 286 22.47 -1.12 4.29
CA ALA A 286 23.06 -1.67 3.08
C ALA A 286 23.22 -3.21 3.16
N ASN A 287 22.84 -3.89 2.10
CA ASN A 287 22.78 -5.36 1.94
C ASN A 287 21.63 -6.05 2.70
N ASP A 288 20.82 -5.35 3.50
CA ASP A 288 19.59 -5.94 4.03
C ASP A 288 18.68 -6.32 2.84
N ARG A 289 18.11 -7.53 2.94
CA ARG A 289 17.14 -8.00 1.94
C ARG A 289 15.73 -7.92 2.51
N MET A 290 14.80 -7.43 1.69
CA MET A 290 13.40 -7.30 2.06
C MET A 290 12.51 -7.89 0.95
N MET A 291 11.33 -8.38 1.34
CA MET A 291 10.33 -8.89 0.41
C MET A 291 9.05 -8.09 0.57
N ILE A 292 8.52 -7.58 -0.53
CA ILE A 292 7.14 -7.07 -0.61
C ILE A 292 6.25 -8.23 -1.02
N VAL A 293 5.12 -8.41 -0.34
CA VAL A 293 4.09 -9.39 -0.72
C VAL A 293 2.73 -8.70 -0.68
N SER A 294 2.20 -8.35 -1.83
CA SER A 294 0.85 -7.79 -1.97
C SER A 294 -0.19 -8.88 -2.11
N TYR A 295 -1.44 -8.53 -1.84
CA TYR A 295 -2.59 -9.40 -2.04
C TYR A 295 -3.82 -8.60 -2.47
N GLY A 296 -4.65 -9.20 -3.33
CA GLY A 296 -5.97 -8.67 -3.67
C GLY A 296 -6.70 -9.55 -4.67
N GLY A 297 -7.96 -9.90 -4.36
CA GLY A 297 -8.84 -10.67 -5.23
C GLY A 297 -8.30 -12.05 -5.62
N GLY A 298 -7.76 -12.80 -4.66
CA GLY A 298 -7.19 -14.13 -4.91
C GLY A 298 -5.81 -14.12 -5.59
N CYS A 299 -5.24 -12.94 -5.87
CA CYS A 299 -3.95 -12.79 -6.52
C CYS A 299 -2.91 -12.20 -5.56
N SER A 300 -1.63 -12.52 -5.76
CA SER A 300 -0.51 -12.01 -4.97
C SER A 300 0.72 -11.78 -5.85
N ASP A 301 1.44 -10.69 -5.58
CA ASP A 301 2.78 -10.45 -6.13
C ASP A 301 3.80 -10.47 -4.99
N ALA A 302 4.93 -11.14 -5.22
CA ALA A 302 6.09 -11.12 -4.35
C ALA A 302 7.26 -10.47 -5.10
N ILE A 303 7.95 -9.52 -4.44
CA ILE A 303 9.05 -8.75 -5.02
C ILE A 303 10.20 -8.75 -4.02
N SER A 304 11.39 -9.24 -4.44
CA SER A 304 12.61 -9.22 -3.63
C SER A 304 13.41 -7.96 -3.90
N LEU A 305 13.79 -7.29 -2.84
CA LEU A 305 14.59 -6.07 -2.85
C LEU A 305 15.86 -6.24 -2.03
N ARG A 306 16.98 -5.68 -2.51
CA ARG A 306 18.23 -5.57 -1.75
C ARG A 306 18.59 -4.10 -1.57
N VAL A 307 18.73 -3.68 -0.32
CA VAL A 307 19.13 -2.31 0.05
C VAL A 307 20.56 -2.04 -0.39
N THR A 308 20.81 -0.88 -0.97
CA THR A 308 22.14 -0.44 -1.41
C THR A 308 22.74 0.55 -0.41
N PRO A 309 24.04 0.86 -0.49
CA PRO A 309 24.65 1.92 0.32
C PRO A 309 24.06 3.32 0.10
N VAL A 310 23.40 3.57 -1.04
CA VAL A 310 22.74 4.85 -1.35
C VAL A 310 21.63 5.16 -0.34
N ALA A 311 20.96 4.10 0.19
CA ALA A 311 19.89 4.28 1.19
C ALA A 311 20.37 5.02 2.43
N ASP A 312 21.59 4.73 2.92
CA ASP A 312 22.12 5.38 4.14
C ASP A 312 22.29 6.88 3.97
N ALA A 313 22.69 7.34 2.78
CA ALA A 313 22.87 8.76 2.45
C ALA A 313 21.54 9.54 2.35
N ARG A 314 20.41 8.84 2.12
CA ARG A 314 19.10 9.46 1.86
C ARG A 314 18.06 9.30 2.97
N LYS A 315 18.38 8.63 4.07
CA LYS A 315 17.43 8.31 5.16
C LYS A 315 16.61 9.47 5.70
N ASN A 316 17.17 10.68 5.74
CA ASN A 316 16.54 11.85 6.35
C ASN A 316 15.97 12.83 5.33
N SER A 317 15.84 12.45 4.07
CA SER A 317 15.42 13.35 2.99
C SER A 317 13.91 13.36 2.72
N PHE A 318 13.13 12.59 3.47
CA PHE A 318 11.67 12.50 3.33
C PHE A 318 10.99 12.44 4.71
N ARG A 319 9.68 12.75 4.75
CA ARG A 319 8.89 12.66 5.97
C ARG A 319 8.71 11.19 6.37
N SER A 320 9.09 10.86 7.59
CA SER A 320 9.05 9.48 8.08
C SER A 320 7.62 8.99 8.35
N ILE A 321 7.41 7.68 8.27
CA ILE A 321 6.12 7.07 8.65
C ILE A 321 5.82 7.31 10.13
N LYS A 322 6.85 7.37 10.98
CA LYS A 322 6.71 7.72 12.39
C LYS A 322 6.20 9.14 12.61
N ASP A 323 6.54 10.09 11.74
CA ASP A 323 6.03 11.46 11.83
C ASP A 323 4.54 11.52 11.50
N PHE A 324 4.06 10.72 10.53
CA PHE A 324 2.62 10.57 10.28
C PHE A 324 1.87 9.89 11.43
N GLN A 325 2.52 8.99 12.18
CA GLN A 325 1.94 8.39 13.39
C GLN A 325 1.82 9.37 14.55
N LYS A 326 2.76 10.31 14.68
CA LYS A 326 2.80 11.31 15.75
C LYS A 326 1.90 12.52 15.48
N SER A 327 1.93 13.05 14.25
CA SER A 327 1.11 14.21 13.84
C SER A 327 -0.30 13.76 13.45
N LYS A 328 -1.14 13.47 14.45
CA LYS A 328 -2.51 12.99 14.26
C LYS A 328 -3.50 13.76 15.12
N GLU A 329 -4.73 13.84 14.63
CA GLU A 329 -5.89 14.34 15.35
C GLU A 329 -6.95 13.25 15.45
N LEU A 330 -7.46 13.03 16.67
CA LEU A 330 -8.45 11.98 16.92
C LEU A 330 -9.86 12.50 16.69
N LEU A 331 -10.64 11.72 15.94
CA LEU A 331 -12.06 11.96 15.68
C LEU A 331 -12.92 11.12 16.61
N ASN A 332 -14.09 11.65 17.00
CA ASN A 332 -15.19 10.82 17.46
C ASN A 332 -15.97 10.23 16.29
N TYR A 333 -16.86 9.27 16.57
CA TYR A 333 -17.60 8.56 15.52
C TYR A 333 -18.50 9.48 14.67
N VAL A 334 -19.12 10.51 15.27
CA VAL A 334 -19.97 11.46 14.54
C VAL A 334 -19.15 12.31 13.56
N GLN A 335 -17.98 12.79 13.97
CA GLN A 335 -17.05 13.52 13.09
C GLN A 335 -16.59 12.64 11.92
N TYR A 336 -16.22 11.39 12.22
CA TYR A 336 -15.85 10.41 11.19
C TYR A 336 -16.98 10.19 10.17
N CYS A 337 -18.23 9.96 10.65
CA CYS A 337 -19.38 9.76 9.78
C CYS A 337 -19.66 10.96 8.87
N LYS A 338 -19.46 12.19 9.37
CA LYS A 338 -19.57 13.41 8.54
C LYS A 338 -18.51 13.47 7.46
N LEU A 339 -17.24 13.23 7.79
CA LEU A 339 -16.14 13.27 6.82
C LEU A 339 -16.28 12.17 5.74
N LYS A 340 -16.85 11.01 6.10
CA LYS A 340 -17.06 9.90 5.16
C LYS A 340 -18.41 9.97 4.42
N GLY A 341 -19.22 11.02 4.65
CA GLY A 341 -20.53 11.17 4.01
C GLY A 341 -21.55 10.09 4.42
N ILE A 342 -21.34 9.42 5.56
CA ILE A 342 -22.26 8.41 6.11
C ILE A 342 -23.50 9.06 6.70
N ILE A 343 -23.34 10.20 7.33
CA ILE A 343 -24.44 11.06 7.79
C ILE A 343 -24.33 12.41 7.08
N GLY A 344 -25.51 13.00 6.73
CA GLY A 344 -25.52 14.25 6.00
C GLY A 344 -24.82 15.36 6.78
N THR A 345 -23.93 16.08 6.10
CA THR A 345 -23.60 17.45 6.49
C THR A 345 -24.78 18.28 6.05
N SER A 346 -25.58 18.82 6.97
CA SER A 346 -26.52 19.91 6.61
C SER A 346 -25.70 20.98 5.90
N ALA A 347 -25.95 21.14 4.61
CA ALA A 347 -25.45 22.26 3.83
C ALA A 347 -25.95 23.56 4.43
#